data_b89dc4b429db2c60e292f959ee15dd53
#
_entry.id   b89dc4b429db2c60e292f959ee15dd53
#
_cell.length_a   1.000
_cell.length_b   1.000
_cell.length_c   1.000
_cell.angle_alpha   90.00
_cell.angle_beta   90.00
_cell.angle_gamma   90.00
#
_symmetry.space_group_name_H-M   'P 1'
#
loop_
_entity.id
_entity.type
_entity.pdbx_description
1 polymer ?
#
loop_
_entity_poly.entity_id
_entity_poly.type
_entity_poly.pdbx_seq_one_letter_code
_entity_poly.pdbx_strand_id
1 'polypeptide(L)'
;MNEKERRYQWSDGKELIIGKKTLVMGILNVTSDSFSDGGKWNTVDKALAHMEEMVNDGADIIDIGAESSRPGFVPVGAKEEIAILSQFLPHIVKKCPVPVSVDTFKAETAEYAAKEGVHLLNDIWGLQYEREPGEMATVAAKYGLPVVVMHNCNNTHYSDIIKNMKEFFN
;
A
#
# COMPACT_ATOMS: atom_id res chain seq x y z
N MET A 1 -7.64 -15.13 -24.77
CA MET A 1 -7.70 -13.66 -24.61
C MET A 1 -6.27 -13.18 -24.51
N ASN A 2 -5.81 -12.32 -25.42
CA ASN A 2 -4.51 -11.67 -25.27
C ASN A 2 -4.62 -10.72 -24.07
N GLU A 3 -4.13 -11.13 -22.93
CA GLU A 3 -3.98 -10.24 -21.78
C GLU A 3 -3.06 -9.09 -22.21
N LYS A 4 -3.64 -7.89 -22.31
CA LYS A 4 -2.85 -6.72 -22.66
C LYS A 4 -1.87 -6.45 -21.52
N GLU A 5 -0.57 -6.61 -21.81
CA GLU A 5 0.49 -6.19 -20.92
C GLU A 5 0.30 -4.72 -20.55
N ARG A 6 0.38 -4.40 -19.25
CA ARG A 6 0.42 -3.04 -18.74
C ARG A 6 1.78 -2.77 -18.15
N ARG A 7 2.40 -1.67 -18.53
CA ARG A 7 3.72 -1.25 -18.05
C ARG A 7 3.60 0.09 -17.34
N TYR A 8 4.14 0.14 -16.14
CA TYR A 8 4.34 1.36 -15.36
C TYR A 8 5.83 1.60 -15.22
N GLN A 9 6.25 2.86 -15.38
CA GLN A 9 7.65 3.26 -15.26
C GLN A 9 7.71 4.55 -14.44
N TRP A 10 8.67 4.63 -13.54
CA TRP A 10 8.88 5.79 -12.68
C TRP A 10 10.22 6.47 -12.95
N SER A 11 10.36 7.71 -12.52
CA SER A 11 11.53 8.56 -12.78
C SER A 11 12.80 8.05 -12.12
N ASP A 12 12.70 7.21 -11.08
CA ASP A 12 13.83 6.58 -10.40
C ASP A 12 14.33 5.30 -11.10
N GLY A 13 13.74 4.96 -12.26
CA GLY A 13 14.12 3.84 -13.10
C GLY A 13 13.41 2.53 -12.77
N LYS A 14 12.57 2.48 -11.74
CA LYS A 14 11.77 1.29 -11.43
C LYS A 14 10.65 1.10 -12.44
N GLU A 15 10.29 -0.15 -12.67
CA GLU A 15 9.17 -0.51 -13.54
C GLU A 15 8.33 -1.65 -12.96
N LEU A 16 7.08 -1.72 -13.39
CA LEU A 16 6.16 -2.83 -13.08
C LEU A 16 5.46 -3.26 -14.36
N ILE A 17 5.55 -4.54 -14.69
CA ILE A 17 4.91 -5.13 -15.87
C ILE A 17 3.86 -6.14 -15.42
N ILE A 18 2.59 -5.81 -15.64
CA ILE A 18 1.44 -6.66 -15.30
C ILE A 18 1.01 -7.44 -16.53
N GLY A 19 0.66 -8.73 -16.37
CA GLY A 19 0.10 -9.57 -17.43
C GLY A 19 1.06 -10.61 -18.01
N LYS A 20 2.36 -10.60 -17.63
CA LYS A 20 3.33 -11.63 -18.05
C LYS A 20 3.47 -12.78 -17.05
N LYS A 21 3.46 -12.48 -15.78
CA LYS A 21 3.60 -13.43 -14.67
C LYS A 21 2.72 -12.98 -13.50
N THR A 22 2.50 -13.88 -12.56
CA THR A 22 1.97 -13.50 -11.24
C THR A 22 3.04 -12.66 -10.53
N LEU A 23 2.65 -11.47 -10.07
CA LEU A 23 3.51 -10.62 -9.25
C LEU A 23 3.30 -10.95 -7.78
N VAL A 24 4.37 -10.93 -7.01
CA VAL A 24 4.35 -11.14 -5.56
C VAL A 24 4.54 -9.81 -4.86
N MET A 25 3.60 -9.47 -3.98
CA MET A 25 3.66 -8.28 -3.14
C MET A 25 4.03 -8.69 -1.72
N GLY A 26 5.22 -8.30 -1.27
CA GLY A 26 5.69 -8.50 0.09
C GLY A 26 5.11 -7.44 1.03
N ILE A 27 4.50 -7.87 2.16
CA ILE A 27 3.84 -6.98 3.11
C ILE A 27 4.80 -6.61 4.23
N LEU A 28 5.11 -5.32 4.35
CA LEU A 28 5.98 -4.76 5.38
C LEU A 28 5.17 -3.92 6.37
N ASN A 29 4.68 -4.54 7.44
CA ASN A 29 3.96 -3.85 8.49
C ASN A 29 4.94 -3.13 9.44
N VAL A 30 4.78 -1.80 9.59
CA VAL A 30 5.59 -0.96 10.48
C VAL A 30 4.76 -0.38 11.63
N THR A 31 3.79 -1.16 12.14
CA THR A 31 2.97 -0.76 13.28
C THR A 31 3.83 -0.62 14.55
N SER A 32 3.35 0.16 15.53
CA SER A 32 4.04 0.38 16.81
C SER A 32 4.45 -0.93 17.51
N ASP A 33 3.72 -2.02 17.28
CA ASP A 33 3.96 -3.32 17.91
C ASP A 33 4.86 -4.24 17.08
N SER A 34 4.98 -4.02 15.78
CA SER A 34 5.68 -4.94 14.87
C SER A 34 7.20 -4.98 15.09
N PHE A 35 7.79 -3.93 15.66
CA PHE A 35 9.22 -3.81 15.90
C PHE A 35 9.56 -3.46 17.36
N SER A 36 8.61 -3.58 18.29
CA SER A 36 8.71 -3.17 19.69
C SER A 36 9.21 -4.29 20.62
N ASP A 37 10.31 -4.94 20.34
CA ASP A 37 10.93 -5.86 21.30
C ASP A 37 11.95 -5.18 22.21
N GLY A 38 11.46 -4.21 22.98
CA GLY A 38 12.11 -3.76 24.23
C GLY A 38 13.42 -3.01 24.10
N GLY A 39 13.65 -2.25 23.04
CA GLY A 39 14.71 -1.22 23.01
C GLY A 39 16.11 -1.71 22.68
N LYS A 40 16.78 -1.03 21.82
CA LYS A 40 18.20 -0.91 21.49
C LYS A 40 18.62 -1.28 20.05
N TRP A 41 17.74 -1.81 19.20
CA TRP A 41 18.10 -2.02 17.80
C TRP A 41 17.28 -1.06 16.94
N ASN A 42 17.94 -0.44 15.98
CA ASN A 42 17.33 0.50 15.05
C ASN A 42 16.16 -0.20 14.33
N THR A 43 14.93 0.20 14.62
CA THR A 43 13.71 -0.39 14.03
C THR A 43 13.69 -0.23 12.52
N VAL A 44 14.33 0.83 12.00
CA VAL A 44 14.50 1.07 10.56
C VAL A 44 15.42 0.02 9.94
N ASP A 45 16.53 -0.33 10.59
CA ASP A 45 17.45 -1.36 10.06
C ASP A 45 16.79 -2.73 10.00
N LYS A 46 15.95 -3.08 10.97
CA LYS A 46 15.15 -4.32 10.93
C LYS A 46 14.14 -4.31 9.79
N ALA A 47 13.45 -3.19 9.58
CA ALA A 47 12.49 -3.05 8.47
C ALA A 47 13.20 -3.16 7.11
N LEU A 48 14.37 -2.55 6.97
CA LEU A 48 15.19 -2.65 5.78
C LEU A 48 15.68 -4.08 5.54
N ALA A 49 16.17 -4.76 6.57
CA ALA A 49 16.61 -6.15 6.45
C ALA A 49 15.47 -7.08 6.03
N HIS A 50 14.28 -6.90 6.61
CA HIS A 50 13.10 -7.69 6.23
C HIS A 50 12.63 -7.37 4.80
N MET A 51 12.68 -6.11 4.40
CA MET A 51 12.43 -5.72 3.00
C MET A 51 13.42 -6.42 2.04
N GLU A 52 14.72 -6.41 2.36
CA GLU A 52 15.75 -7.07 1.55
C GLU A 52 15.53 -8.59 1.48
N GLU A 53 15.14 -9.24 2.58
CA GLU A 53 14.78 -10.66 2.61
C GLU A 53 13.61 -10.96 1.66
N MET A 54 12.50 -10.20 1.75
CA MET A 54 11.34 -10.39 0.86
C MET A 54 11.72 -10.20 -0.62
N VAL A 55 12.55 -9.21 -0.94
CA VAL A 55 13.00 -8.99 -2.32
C VAL A 55 13.89 -10.16 -2.80
N ASN A 56 14.80 -10.66 -1.98
CA ASN A 56 15.65 -11.81 -2.32
C ASN A 56 14.82 -13.09 -2.49
N ASP A 57 13.72 -13.23 -1.76
CA ASP A 57 12.76 -14.33 -1.89
C ASP A 57 11.80 -14.18 -3.08
N GLY A 58 11.91 -13.08 -3.83
CA GLY A 58 11.22 -12.88 -5.09
C GLY A 58 10.02 -11.94 -5.06
N ALA A 59 9.90 -11.07 -4.06
CA ALA A 59 8.89 -10.02 -4.09
C ALA A 59 9.13 -9.05 -5.25
N ASP A 60 8.09 -8.77 -6.01
CA ASP A 60 8.07 -7.83 -7.13
C ASP A 60 7.66 -6.43 -6.69
N ILE A 61 7.00 -6.31 -5.55
CA ILE A 61 6.49 -5.07 -4.94
C ILE A 61 6.65 -5.20 -3.42
N ILE A 62 7.00 -4.12 -2.73
CA ILE A 62 6.94 -4.04 -1.27
C ILE A 62 5.79 -3.10 -0.88
N ASP A 63 4.86 -3.61 -0.08
CA ASP A 63 3.70 -2.87 0.40
C ASP A 63 3.90 -2.51 1.88
N ILE A 64 4.05 -1.22 2.17
CA ILE A 64 4.29 -0.74 3.53
C ILE A 64 3.00 -0.22 4.15
N GLY A 65 2.66 -0.72 5.35
CA GLY A 65 1.50 -0.31 6.11
C GLY A 65 1.84 0.01 7.56
N ALA A 66 1.32 1.14 8.06
CA ALA A 66 1.48 1.56 9.47
C ALA A 66 0.23 1.30 10.32
N GLU A 67 -0.83 0.84 9.71
CA GLU A 67 -2.09 0.47 10.35
C GLU A 67 -2.38 -1.02 10.16
N SER A 68 -2.95 -1.66 11.18
CA SER A 68 -3.42 -3.04 11.03
C SER A 68 -4.80 -3.06 10.39
N SER A 69 -4.95 -3.78 9.29
CA SER A 69 -6.25 -4.01 8.64
C SER A 69 -7.00 -5.25 9.18
N ARG A 70 -6.54 -5.83 10.31
CA ARG A 70 -7.18 -7.03 10.90
C ARG A 70 -8.56 -6.70 11.47
N PRO A 71 -9.52 -7.65 11.41
CA PRO A 71 -10.85 -7.46 12.02
C PRO A 71 -10.75 -7.08 13.50
N GLY A 72 -11.47 -6.02 13.91
CA GLY A 72 -11.49 -5.52 15.29
C GLY A 72 -10.39 -4.52 15.64
N PHE A 73 -9.57 -4.12 14.68
CA PHE A 73 -8.59 -3.06 14.87
C PHE A 73 -9.28 -1.68 14.97
N VAL A 74 -8.73 -0.80 15.80
CA VAL A 74 -9.19 0.59 15.89
C VAL A 74 -8.36 1.43 14.93
N PRO A 75 -8.98 2.04 13.90
CA PRO A 75 -8.27 2.87 12.95
C PRO A 75 -7.54 4.04 13.65
N VAL A 76 -6.27 4.24 13.30
CA VAL A 76 -5.52 5.42 13.74
C VAL A 76 -5.86 6.62 12.85
N GLY A 77 -5.64 7.85 13.36
CA GLY A 77 -5.81 9.04 12.54
C GLY A 77 -4.71 9.17 11.48
N ALA A 78 -4.98 9.89 10.37
CA ALA A 78 -3.98 10.09 9.31
C ALA A 78 -2.66 10.68 9.83
N LYS A 79 -2.72 11.63 10.77
CA LYS A 79 -1.51 12.22 11.38
C LYS A 79 -0.67 11.22 12.15
N GLU A 80 -1.29 10.29 12.85
CA GLU A 80 -0.60 9.24 13.59
C GLU A 80 0.01 8.22 12.63
N GLU A 81 -0.72 7.82 11.61
CA GLU A 81 -0.23 6.95 10.53
C GLU A 81 0.98 7.57 9.82
N ILE A 82 0.90 8.85 9.45
CA ILE A 82 2.02 9.61 8.86
C ILE A 82 3.21 9.66 9.81
N ALA A 83 2.99 9.90 11.11
CA ALA A 83 4.06 9.95 12.10
C ALA A 83 4.83 8.62 12.21
N ILE A 84 4.14 7.48 12.05
CA ILE A 84 4.76 6.16 11.98
C ILE A 84 5.50 5.99 10.65
N LEU A 85 4.82 6.21 9.52
CA LEU A 85 5.39 6.05 8.18
C LEU A 85 6.63 6.92 7.97
N SER A 86 6.65 8.13 8.50
CA SER A 86 7.77 9.07 8.34
C SER A 86 9.10 8.55 8.89
N GLN A 87 9.07 7.60 9.80
CA GLN A 87 10.27 6.98 10.34
C GLN A 87 10.87 5.92 9.39
N PHE A 88 10.07 5.32 8.53
CA PHE A 88 10.46 4.17 7.71
C PHE A 88 10.44 4.47 6.22
N LEU A 89 9.36 5.09 5.73
CA LEU A 89 9.07 5.21 4.30
C LEU A 89 10.18 5.87 3.49
N PRO A 90 10.82 6.99 3.92
CA PRO A 90 11.91 7.61 3.17
C PRO A 90 13.10 6.67 2.98
N HIS A 91 13.39 5.83 3.97
CA HIS A 91 14.49 4.87 3.91
C HIS A 91 14.16 3.69 3.00
N ILE A 92 12.92 3.17 3.07
CA ILE A 92 12.43 2.08 2.23
C ILE A 92 12.39 2.51 0.77
N VAL A 93 11.75 3.63 0.44
CA VAL A 93 11.66 4.13 -0.95
C VAL A 93 13.05 4.31 -1.56
N LYS A 94 14.02 4.86 -0.79
CA LYS A 94 15.38 5.09 -1.25
C LYS A 94 16.18 3.81 -1.52
N LYS A 95 15.98 2.77 -0.70
CA LYS A 95 16.82 1.56 -0.73
C LYS A 95 16.16 0.37 -1.45
N CYS A 96 14.85 0.33 -1.51
CA CYS A 96 14.12 -0.77 -2.13
C CYS A 96 14.42 -0.84 -3.64
N PRO A 97 14.86 -1.98 -4.18
CA PRO A 97 15.14 -2.11 -5.62
C PRO A 97 13.89 -2.37 -6.47
N VAL A 98 12.75 -2.69 -5.85
CA VAL A 98 11.46 -2.90 -6.50
C VAL A 98 10.49 -1.77 -6.19
N PRO A 99 9.37 -1.62 -6.93
CA PRO A 99 8.34 -0.62 -6.60
C PRO A 99 7.83 -0.75 -5.17
N VAL A 100 7.60 0.40 -4.53
CA VAL A 100 7.04 0.49 -3.18
C VAL A 100 5.59 0.94 -3.27
N SER A 101 4.70 0.20 -2.64
CA SER A 101 3.30 0.52 -2.39
C SER A 101 3.11 1.03 -0.97
N VAL A 102 2.09 1.84 -0.73
CA VAL A 102 1.63 2.16 0.63
C VAL A 102 0.20 1.66 0.84
N ASP A 103 0.00 0.88 1.92
CA ASP A 103 -1.32 0.41 2.35
C ASP A 103 -1.96 1.51 3.21
N THR A 104 -2.88 2.24 2.62
CA THR A 104 -3.70 3.26 3.29
C THR A 104 -4.96 3.57 2.51
N PHE A 105 -6.02 3.91 3.23
CA PHE A 105 -7.27 4.40 2.66
C PHE A 105 -7.53 5.89 2.98
N LYS A 106 -6.56 6.57 3.61
CA LYS A 106 -6.64 7.98 4.00
C LYS A 106 -5.90 8.85 2.99
N ALA A 107 -6.59 9.80 2.39
CA ALA A 107 -6.05 10.67 1.37
C ALA A 107 -4.84 11.52 1.85
N GLU A 108 -4.87 12.01 3.10
CA GLU A 108 -3.76 12.76 3.70
C GLU A 108 -2.49 11.90 3.80
N THR A 109 -2.63 10.63 4.21
CA THR A 109 -1.50 9.67 4.27
C THR A 109 -0.99 9.33 2.87
N ALA A 110 -1.90 9.10 1.92
CA ALA A 110 -1.54 8.83 0.53
C ALA A 110 -0.80 10.02 -0.12
N GLU A 111 -1.23 11.26 0.17
CA GLU A 111 -0.54 12.46 -0.32
C GLU A 111 0.86 12.60 0.29
N TYR A 112 1.02 12.30 1.58
CA TYR A 112 2.34 12.24 2.21
C TYR A 112 3.23 11.21 1.52
N ALA A 113 2.74 9.97 1.36
CA ALA A 113 3.49 8.89 0.74
C ALA A 113 3.87 9.20 -0.73
N ALA A 114 2.97 9.82 -1.48
CA ALA A 114 3.24 10.27 -2.84
C ALA A 114 4.40 11.28 -2.92
N LYS A 115 4.49 12.21 -1.96
CA LYS A 115 5.59 13.18 -1.84
C LYS A 115 6.91 12.52 -1.48
N GLU A 116 6.88 11.41 -0.72
CA GLU A 116 8.05 10.60 -0.40
C GLU A 116 8.50 9.69 -1.57
N GLY A 117 7.73 9.63 -2.66
CA GLY A 117 8.11 8.94 -3.90
C GLY A 117 7.68 7.48 -3.95
N VAL A 118 6.59 7.09 -3.31
CA VAL A 118 5.99 5.76 -3.51
C VAL A 118 5.52 5.58 -4.96
N HIS A 119 5.37 4.35 -5.38
CA HIS A 119 5.08 3.97 -6.75
C HIS A 119 3.63 3.58 -6.98
N LEU A 120 2.96 3.08 -5.92
CA LEU A 120 1.57 2.64 -5.95
C LEU A 120 0.87 3.02 -4.64
N LEU A 121 -0.46 3.04 -4.69
CA LEU A 121 -1.32 3.03 -3.52
C LEU A 121 -2.02 1.67 -3.44
N ASN A 122 -2.19 1.14 -2.22
CA ASN A 122 -3.01 -0.03 -1.95
C ASN A 122 -4.16 0.41 -1.03
N ASP A 123 -5.38 0.42 -1.58
CA ASP A 123 -6.54 0.98 -0.89
C ASP A 123 -7.59 -0.10 -0.63
N ILE A 124 -7.73 -0.48 0.65
CA ILE A 124 -8.69 -1.49 1.10
C ILE A 124 -10.16 -1.04 0.97
N TRP A 125 -10.44 0.24 0.78
CA TRP A 125 -11.78 0.77 0.50
C TRP A 125 -12.04 1.02 -0.98
N GLY A 126 -11.06 0.74 -1.85
CA GLY A 126 -11.24 0.78 -3.30
C GLY A 126 -11.68 2.13 -3.83
N LEU A 127 -11.13 3.23 -3.31
CA LEU A 127 -11.45 4.61 -3.63
C LEU A 127 -12.85 5.07 -3.16
N GLN A 128 -13.52 4.27 -2.33
CA GLN A 128 -14.91 4.51 -1.90
C GLN A 128 -15.04 4.71 -0.38
N TYR A 129 -13.98 5.19 0.28
CA TYR A 129 -14.06 5.49 1.71
C TYR A 129 -15.08 6.59 1.98
N GLU A 130 -16.15 6.27 2.71
CA GLU A 130 -17.31 7.13 2.88
C GLU A 130 -17.02 8.47 3.58
N ARG A 131 -15.96 8.51 4.41
CA ARG A 131 -15.58 9.74 5.14
C ARG A 131 -14.74 10.71 4.31
N GLU A 132 -14.15 10.25 3.22
CA GLU A 132 -13.27 11.03 2.33
C GLU A 132 -13.66 10.77 0.86
N PRO A 133 -14.90 11.09 0.44
CA PRO A 133 -15.43 10.71 -0.86
C PRO A 133 -14.65 11.38 -2.01
N GLY A 134 -13.97 10.55 -2.84
CA GLY A 134 -13.20 10.99 -4.00
C GLY A 134 -11.83 11.59 -3.69
N GLU A 135 -11.45 11.76 -2.42
CA GLU A 135 -10.18 12.38 -2.05
C GLU A 135 -8.98 11.49 -2.43
N MET A 136 -9.05 10.18 -2.17
CA MET A 136 -8.00 9.23 -2.57
C MET A 136 -7.81 9.20 -4.09
N ALA A 137 -8.89 9.19 -4.88
CA ALA A 137 -8.82 9.24 -6.32
C ALA A 137 -8.18 10.55 -6.83
N THR A 138 -8.46 11.66 -6.15
CA THR A 138 -7.85 12.97 -6.44
C THR A 138 -6.34 12.95 -6.19
N VAL A 139 -5.88 12.35 -5.08
CA VAL A 139 -4.45 12.20 -4.79
C VAL A 139 -3.79 11.29 -5.83
N ALA A 140 -4.37 10.13 -6.13
CA ALA A 140 -3.83 9.20 -7.13
C ALA A 140 -3.68 9.88 -8.50
N ALA A 141 -4.69 10.62 -8.95
CA ALA A 141 -4.66 11.35 -10.21
C ALA A 141 -3.62 12.48 -10.22
N LYS A 142 -3.52 13.25 -9.13
CA LYS A 142 -2.56 14.36 -8.98
C LYS A 142 -1.11 13.91 -9.11
N TYR A 143 -0.79 12.74 -8.55
CA TYR A 143 0.58 12.21 -8.55
C TYR A 143 0.82 11.13 -9.63
N GLY A 144 -0.20 10.78 -10.41
CA GLY A 144 -0.10 9.76 -11.45
C GLY A 144 0.17 8.36 -10.92
N LEU A 145 -0.32 8.04 -9.72
CA LEU A 145 -0.07 6.77 -9.04
C LEU A 145 -1.11 5.73 -9.45
N PRO A 146 -0.71 4.53 -9.87
CA PRO A 146 -1.62 3.39 -9.97
C PRO A 146 -2.12 2.99 -8.57
N VAL A 147 -3.36 2.49 -8.52
CA VAL A 147 -3.99 2.07 -7.27
C VAL A 147 -4.40 0.60 -7.36
N VAL A 148 -4.06 -0.18 -6.35
CA VAL A 148 -4.66 -1.49 -6.09
C VAL A 148 -5.95 -1.22 -5.31
N VAL A 149 -7.08 -1.61 -5.86
CA VAL A 149 -8.40 -1.38 -5.27
C VAL A 149 -8.99 -2.69 -4.77
N MET A 150 -9.41 -2.73 -3.51
CA MET A 150 -10.06 -3.88 -2.91
C MET A 150 -11.57 -3.66 -2.83
N HIS A 151 -12.35 -4.71 -3.14
CA HIS A 151 -13.76 -4.73 -2.82
C HIS A 151 -13.93 -4.79 -1.29
N ASN A 152 -14.64 -3.82 -0.73
CA ASN A 152 -14.95 -3.76 0.69
C ASN A 152 -16.35 -3.23 0.93
N CYS A 153 -16.91 -3.54 2.09
CA CYS A 153 -18.17 -2.95 2.56
C CYS A 153 -18.25 -3.02 4.10
N ASN A 154 -19.17 -2.24 4.67
CA ASN A 154 -19.36 -2.13 6.12
C ASN A 154 -19.88 -3.41 6.80
N ASN A 155 -20.26 -4.43 6.04
CA ASN A 155 -20.71 -5.73 6.58
C ASN A 155 -20.22 -6.88 5.69
N THR A 156 -20.28 -8.10 6.22
CA THR A 156 -19.85 -9.32 5.53
C THR A 156 -21.02 -10.19 5.05
N HIS A 157 -22.24 -9.66 5.03
CA HIS A 157 -23.44 -10.37 4.60
C HIS A 157 -23.78 -10.03 3.15
N TYR A 158 -23.57 -10.98 2.25
CA TYR A 158 -23.88 -10.85 0.83
C TYR A 158 -24.96 -11.86 0.43
N SER A 159 -26.01 -11.40 -0.22
CA SER A 159 -26.95 -12.30 -0.92
C SER A 159 -26.34 -12.89 -2.21
N ASP A 160 -25.52 -12.10 -2.90
CA ASP A 160 -24.74 -12.48 -4.07
C ASP A 160 -23.46 -11.62 -4.12
N ILE A 161 -22.35 -12.21 -3.66
CA ILE A 161 -21.07 -11.52 -3.58
C ILE A 161 -20.53 -11.13 -4.97
N ILE A 162 -20.73 -11.96 -6.00
CA ILE A 162 -20.24 -11.68 -7.35
C ILE A 162 -20.98 -10.49 -7.96
N LYS A 163 -22.30 -10.41 -7.73
CA LYS A 163 -23.09 -9.26 -8.17
C LYS A 163 -22.62 -7.99 -7.44
N ASN A 164 -22.42 -8.05 -6.13
CA ASN A 164 -21.97 -6.92 -5.33
C ASN A 164 -20.57 -6.43 -5.77
N MET A 165 -19.61 -7.34 -6.00
CA MET A 165 -18.30 -6.98 -6.54
C MET A 165 -18.38 -6.31 -7.91
N LYS A 166 -19.24 -6.79 -8.82
CA LYS A 166 -19.44 -6.16 -10.13
C LYS A 166 -20.02 -4.75 -10.02
N GLU A 167 -20.94 -4.54 -9.09
CA GLU A 167 -21.53 -3.23 -8.84
C GLU A 167 -20.52 -2.27 -8.21
N PHE A 168 -19.65 -2.77 -7.34
CA PHE A 168 -18.60 -1.99 -6.68
C PHE A 168 -17.53 -1.47 -7.66
N PHE A 169 -17.14 -2.27 -8.65
CA PHE A 169 -16.09 -1.93 -9.61
C PHE A 169 -16.59 -1.30 -10.92
N ASN A 170 -17.90 -1.02 -11.05
CA ASN A 170 -18.49 -0.33 -12.20
C ASN A 170 -18.67 1.17 -11.91
#